data_04c7481d90f066499768216e717d0f98
#
_entry.id   04c7481d90f066499768216e717d0f98
#
_cell.length_a   1.000
_cell.length_b   1.000
_cell.length_c   1.000
_cell.angle_alpha   90.00
_cell.angle_beta   90.00
_cell.angle_gamma   90.00
#
_symmetry.space_group_name_H-M   'P 1'
#
loop_
_entity.id
_entity.type
_entity.pdbx_description
1 polymer ?
#
loop_
_entity_poly.entity_id
_entity_poly.type
_entity_poly.pdbx_seq_one_letter_code
_entity_poly.pdbx_strand_id
1 'polypeptide(L)'
;PWHNAKYSKEPQRDADYHRTIDGFDLYSIFCMKFHRTINNDYTISFNNRLFQLDAKQSVQIRSGEKIEVHQSFDQTIKLVKNKIALSFHETSKTAIEALKNRAMETALDLLEEIKNRLGPTATEADIFNELRRGHF
;
A
#
# COMPACT_ATOMS: atom_id res chain seq x y z
N PRO A 1 19.13 -33.64 -23.58
CA PRO A 1 20.09 -34.69 -23.23
C PRO A 1 21.28 -34.76 -24.20
N TRP A 2 21.09 -34.76 -25.54
CA TRP A 2 22.21 -34.87 -26.50
C TRP A 2 23.18 -33.69 -26.45
N HIS A 3 22.69 -32.47 -26.17
CA HIS A 3 23.50 -31.26 -26.11
C HIS A 3 24.55 -31.35 -24.98
N ASN A 4 24.11 -31.80 -23.80
CA ASN A 4 25.04 -32.00 -22.68
C ASN A 4 26.05 -33.07 -22.96
N ALA A 5 25.62 -34.21 -23.57
CA ALA A 5 26.54 -35.28 -23.93
C ALA A 5 27.62 -34.85 -24.93
N LYS A 6 27.30 -33.88 -25.81
CA LYS A 6 28.21 -33.39 -26.84
C LYS A 6 29.15 -32.26 -26.36
N TYR A 7 28.67 -31.40 -25.46
CA TYR A 7 29.36 -30.15 -25.11
C TYR A 7 29.77 -30.04 -23.65
N SER A 8 29.27 -30.89 -22.75
CA SER A 8 29.76 -30.89 -21.38
C SER A 8 31.20 -31.36 -21.32
N LYS A 9 31.98 -30.65 -20.55
CA LYS A 9 33.35 -31.05 -20.20
C LYS A 9 33.39 -31.32 -18.72
N GLU A 10 34.08 -32.36 -18.32
CA GLU A 10 34.34 -32.60 -16.91
C GLU A 10 35.12 -31.44 -16.30
N PRO A 11 34.75 -30.99 -15.10
CA PRO A 11 35.46 -29.92 -14.44
C PRO A 11 36.89 -30.33 -14.12
N GLN A 12 37.81 -29.40 -14.28
CA GLN A 12 39.25 -29.64 -14.01
C GLN A 12 39.53 -29.93 -12.52
N ARG A 13 38.61 -29.63 -11.63
CA ARG A 13 38.68 -29.84 -10.18
C ARG A 13 37.31 -30.27 -9.67
N ASP A 14 37.25 -31.27 -8.80
CA ASP A 14 36.01 -31.77 -8.18
C ASP A 14 35.44 -30.84 -7.09
N ALA A 15 36.10 -29.74 -6.80
CA ALA A 15 35.65 -28.81 -5.80
C ALA A 15 34.37 -28.07 -6.27
N ASP A 16 33.31 -28.13 -5.49
CA ASP A 16 32.09 -27.33 -5.71
C ASP A 16 32.34 -25.90 -5.22
N TYR A 17 32.39 -24.96 -6.17
CA TYR A 17 32.57 -23.53 -5.91
C TYR A 17 31.24 -22.77 -5.82
N HIS A 18 30.09 -23.49 -5.85
CA HIS A 18 28.80 -22.84 -5.68
C HIS A 18 28.68 -22.31 -4.25
N ARG A 19 28.20 -21.08 -4.17
CA ARG A 19 27.90 -20.48 -2.86
C ARG A 19 26.57 -21.01 -2.37
N THR A 20 26.49 -21.32 -1.09
CA THR A 20 25.20 -21.65 -0.46
C THR A 20 24.29 -20.42 -0.50
N ILE A 21 22.99 -20.65 -0.70
CA ILE A 21 21.95 -19.61 -0.73
C ILE A 21 21.33 -19.38 0.65
N ASP A 22 21.94 -19.96 1.68
CA ASP A 22 21.45 -19.82 3.04
C ASP A 22 21.50 -18.37 3.49
N GLY A 23 20.39 -17.88 4.03
CA GLY A 23 20.23 -16.50 4.49
C GLY A 23 19.85 -15.47 3.42
N PHE A 24 19.69 -15.86 2.15
CA PHE A 24 19.18 -14.97 1.11
C PHE A 24 17.66 -15.10 0.93
N ASP A 25 16.95 -13.98 0.93
CA ASP A 25 15.54 -13.94 0.52
C ASP A 25 15.46 -13.98 -1.02
N LEU A 26 15.32 -15.19 -1.57
CA LEU A 26 15.24 -15.40 -3.01
C LEU A 26 14.03 -14.68 -3.64
N TYR A 27 12.93 -14.51 -2.91
CA TYR A 27 11.75 -13.78 -3.40
C TYR A 27 12.04 -12.31 -3.63
N SER A 28 12.88 -11.70 -2.80
CA SER A 28 13.26 -10.30 -2.99
C SER A 28 14.28 -10.11 -4.10
N ILE A 29 15.02 -11.16 -4.45
CA ILE A 29 16.02 -11.17 -5.52
C ILE A 29 15.34 -11.48 -6.87
N PHE A 30 14.58 -12.56 -6.93
CA PHE A 30 13.90 -13.03 -8.15
C PHE A 30 12.46 -12.50 -8.23
N CYS A 31 12.31 -11.17 -8.28
CA CYS A 31 11.03 -10.52 -8.48
C CYS A 31 11.18 -9.35 -9.46
N MET A 32 10.10 -9.02 -10.14
CA MET A 32 10.02 -7.79 -10.92
C MET A 32 9.76 -6.62 -9.97
N LYS A 33 10.51 -5.54 -10.12
CA LYS A 33 10.42 -4.34 -9.26
C LYS A 33 9.89 -3.17 -10.06
N PHE A 34 8.83 -2.57 -9.56
CA PHE A 34 8.18 -1.41 -10.16
C PHE A 34 8.09 -0.28 -9.14
N HIS A 35 8.25 0.95 -9.59
CA HIS A 35 8.04 2.12 -8.75
C HIS A 35 6.60 2.62 -8.95
N ARG A 36 5.90 2.91 -7.85
CA ARG A 36 4.56 3.50 -7.85
C ARG A 36 4.51 4.62 -6.82
N THR A 37 3.65 5.60 -7.10
CA THR A 37 3.41 6.72 -6.21
C THR A 37 2.20 6.42 -5.34
N ILE A 38 2.29 6.78 -4.07
CA ILE A 38 1.18 6.68 -3.12
C ILE A 38 0.21 7.82 -3.40
N ASN A 39 -1.05 7.50 -3.64
CA ASN A 39 -2.11 8.48 -3.82
C ASN A 39 -2.46 9.22 -2.51
N ASN A 40 -3.24 10.31 -2.60
CA ASN A 40 -3.65 11.11 -1.44
C ASN A 40 -4.50 10.32 -0.43
N ASP A 41 -5.20 9.30 -0.88
CA ASP A 41 -6.00 8.38 -0.06
C ASP A 41 -5.21 7.16 0.43
N TYR A 42 -3.87 7.21 0.35
CA TYR A 42 -2.97 6.11 0.72
C TYR A 42 -3.22 4.81 -0.05
N THR A 43 -3.74 4.93 -1.28
CA THR A 43 -3.85 3.80 -2.20
C THR A 43 -2.71 3.77 -3.20
N ILE A 44 -2.49 2.59 -3.78
CA ILE A 44 -1.51 2.34 -4.83
C ILE A 44 -2.19 1.57 -5.93
N SER A 45 -2.07 2.06 -7.17
CA SER A 45 -2.61 1.41 -8.35
C SER A 45 -1.52 0.61 -9.07
N PHE A 46 -1.76 -0.69 -9.29
CA PHE A 46 -0.84 -1.55 -10.01
C PHE A 46 -1.60 -2.68 -10.73
N ASN A 47 -1.35 -2.89 -12.03
CA ASN A 47 -2.00 -3.91 -12.87
C ASN A 47 -3.54 -3.92 -12.76
N ASN A 48 -4.19 -2.76 -12.85
CA ASN A 48 -5.65 -2.58 -12.68
C ASN A 48 -6.21 -3.01 -11.32
N ARG A 49 -5.33 -3.29 -10.37
CA ARG A 49 -5.68 -3.57 -8.96
C ARG A 49 -5.37 -2.34 -8.12
N LEU A 50 -6.10 -2.17 -7.07
CA LEU A 50 -5.95 -1.07 -6.13
C LEU A 50 -5.63 -1.64 -4.75
N PHE A 51 -4.55 -1.16 -4.15
CA PHE A 51 -4.06 -1.60 -2.85
C PHE A 51 -4.15 -0.44 -1.86
N GLN A 52 -4.89 -0.63 -0.80
CA GLN A 52 -5.00 0.32 0.31
C GLN A 52 -3.93 -0.01 1.34
N LEU A 53 -3.11 0.96 1.71
CA LEU A 53 -2.15 0.82 2.81
C LEU A 53 -2.88 0.85 4.15
N ASP A 54 -2.49 -0.04 5.06
CA ASP A 54 -3.03 -0.07 6.41
C ASP A 54 -2.55 1.14 7.21
N ALA A 55 -3.36 1.60 8.18
CA ALA A 55 -3.04 2.77 9.00
C ALA A 55 -1.82 2.54 9.91
N LYS A 56 -1.61 1.29 10.35
CA LYS A 56 -0.45 0.93 11.18
C LYS A 56 0.66 0.38 10.30
N GLN A 57 1.73 1.13 10.18
CA GLN A 57 2.93 0.75 9.41
C GLN A 57 4.16 0.82 10.30
N SER A 58 5.15 -0.01 9.99
CA SER A 58 6.46 0.00 10.66
C SER A 58 7.35 1.17 10.21
N VAL A 59 6.96 1.87 9.16
CA VAL A 59 7.68 3.01 8.58
C VAL A 59 6.72 4.14 8.29
N GLN A 60 7.18 5.38 8.46
CA GLN A 60 6.37 6.56 8.12
C GLN A 60 6.12 6.63 6.62
N ILE A 61 4.86 6.81 6.23
CA ILE A 61 4.41 6.92 4.86
C ILE A 61 3.73 8.27 4.65
N ARG A 62 3.99 8.89 3.50
CA ARG A 62 3.35 10.15 3.09
C ARG A 62 2.74 9.98 1.71
N SER A 63 1.63 10.66 1.47
CA SER A 63 1.07 10.81 0.13
C SER A 63 2.08 11.45 -0.82
N GLY A 64 2.07 11.04 -2.07
CA GLY A 64 3.01 11.51 -3.10
C GLY A 64 4.38 10.83 -3.08
N GLU A 65 4.73 10.05 -2.05
CA GLU A 65 5.99 9.32 -2.01
C GLU A 65 6.00 8.12 -2.98
N LYS A 66 7.19 7.77 -3.45
CA LYS A 66 7.41 6.59 -4.28
C LYS A 66 7.75 5.39 -3.41
N ILE A 67 7.16 4.26 -3.75
CA ILE A 67 7.45 2.95 -3.17
C ILE A 67 7.79 1.94 -4.27
N GLU A 68 8.37 0.83 -3.88
CA GLU A 68 8.60 -0.31 -4.75
C GLU A 68 7.47 -1.33 -4.62
N VAL A 69 6.98 -1.77 -5.76
CA VAL A 69 6.07 -2.91 -5.88
C VAL A 69 6.88 -4.09 -6.38
N HIS A 70 7.03 -5.11 -5.58
CA HIS A 70 7.70 -6.35 -5.94
C HIS A 70 6.65 -7.37 -6.39
N GLN A 71 6.74 -7.82 -7.62
CA GLN A 71 5.88 -8.86 -8.18
C GLN A 71 6.70 -10.12 -8.41
N SER A 72 6.37 -11.18 -7.70
CA SER A 72 6.98 -12.50 -7.87
C SER A 72 6.41 -13.21 -9.10
N PHE A 73 7.05 -14.29 -9.54
CA PHE A 73 6.58 -15.10 -10.69
C PHE A 73 5.23 -15.76 -10.45
N ASP A 74 4.87 -16.02 -9.20
CA ASP A 74 3.57 -16.54 -8.77
C ASP A 74 2.47 -15.46 -8.66
N GLN A 75 2.74 -14.25 -9.18
CA GLN A 75 1.86 -13.07 -9.13
C GLN A 75 1.66 -12.49 -7.71
N THR A 76 2.34 -12.99 -6.71
CA THR A 76 2.32 -12.41 -5.36
C THR A 76 2.91 -11.00 -5.39
N ILE A 77 2.22 -10.05 -4.74
CA ILE A 77 2.63 -8.66 -4.65
C ILE A 77 3.11 -8.36 -3.24
N LYS A 78 4.24 -7.69 -3.13
CA LYS A 78 4.73 -7.09 -1.90
C LYS A 78 4.99 -5.60 -2.15
N LEU A 79 4.54 -4.75 -1.25
CA LEU A 79 4.84 -3.32 -1.27
C LEU A 79 6.02 -3.07 -0.32
N VAL A 80 7.02 -2.36 -0.80
CA VAL A 80 8.28 -2.17 -0.07
C VAL A 80 8.67 -0.70 -0.07
N LYS A 81 9.04 -0.17 1.09
CA LYS A 81 9.65 1.14 1.27
C LYS A 81 10.92 1.02 2.11
N ASN A 82 12.05 1.52 1.62
CA ASN A 82 13.35 1.47 2.32
C ASN A 82 13.70 0.05 2.81
N LYS A 83 13.46 -0.96 1.98
CA LYS A 83 13.66 -2.39 2.28
C LYS A 83 12.72 -2.97 3.36
N ILE A 84 11.72 -2.21 3.80
CA ILE A 84 10.71 -2.63 4.78
C ILE A 84 9.42 -2.94 4.03
N ALA A 85 8.85 -4.12 4.28
CA ALA A 85 7.57 -4.52 3.71
C ALA A 85 6.44 -3.73 4.38
N LEU A 86 5.49 -3.25 3.56
CA LEU A 86 4.33 -2.52 4.00
C LEU A 86 3.12 -3.45 4.11
N SER A 87 2.28 -3.21 5.11
CA SER A 87 0.99 -3.89 5.26
C SER A 87 -0.06 -3.20 4.38
N PHE A 88 -0.83 -3.99 3.67
CA PHE A 88 -1.85 -3.51 2.75
C PHE A 88 -2.94 -4.56 2.52
N HIS A 89 -4.08 -4.14 2.01
CA HIS A 89 -5.13 -5.01 1.51
C HIS A 89 -5.59 -4.55 0.13
N GLU A 90 -6.07 -5.49 -0.67
CA GLU A 90 -6.65 -5.17 -1.98
C GLU A 90 -8.05 -4.61 -1.80
N THR A 91 -8.34 -3.54 -2.54
CA THR A 91 -9.62 -2.86 -2.48
C THR A 91 -10.13 -2.55 -3.89
N SER A 92 -11.41 -2.25 -4.03
CA SER A 92 -11.98 -1.78 -5.30
C SER A 92 -12.25 -0.28 -5.25
N LYS A 93 -12.26 0.37 -6.41
CA LYS A 93 -12.64 1.78 -6.53
C LYS A 93 -14.05 2.01 -5.96
N THR A 94 -14.96 1.09 -6.21
CA THR A 94 -16.34 1.14 -5.72
C THR A 94 -16.42 1.10 -4.19
N ALA A 95 -15.58 0.28 -3.53
CA ALA A 95 -15.52 0.21 -2.08
C ALA A 95 -15.00 1.52 -1.46
N ILE A 96 -13.98 2.13 -2.08
CA ILE A 96 -13.47 3.44 -1.61
C ILE A 96 -14.53 4.53 -1.79
N GLU A 97 -15.23 4.54 -2.91
CA GLU A 97 -16.27 5.51 -3.19
C GLU A 97 -17.46 5.38 -2.22
N ALA A 98 -17.84 4.15 -1.89
CA ALA A 98 -18.85 3.87 -0.87
C ALA A 98 -18.42 4.36 0.53
N LEU A 99 -17.15 4.17 0.91
CA LEU A 99 -16.62 4.68 2.18
C LEU A 99 -16.59 6.22 2.22
N LYS A 100 -16.20 6.86 1.12
CA LYS A 100 -16.22 8.33 1.01
C LYS A 100 -17.63 8.89 1.14
N ASN A 101 -18.60 8.29 0.46
CA ASN A 101 -19.99 8.72 0.51
C ASN A 101 -20.55 8.56 1.92
N ARG A 102 -20.29 7.45 2.59
CA ARG A 102 -20.71 7.23 3.98
C ARG A 102 -20.08 8.23 4.96
N ALA A 103 -18.79 8.53 4.80
CA ALA A 103 -18.12 9.54 5.62
C ALA A 103 -18.70 10.95 5.41
N MET A 104 -19.07 11.27 4.17
CA MET A 104 -19.70 12.53 3.81
C MET A 104 -21.14 12.65 4.39
N GLU A 105 -21.93 11.57 4.34
CA GLU A 105 -23.24 11.51 4.98
C GLU A 105 -23.13 11.76 6.49
N THR A 106 -22.22 11.04 7.17
CA THR A 106 -22.00 11.22 8.61
C THR A 106 -21.59 12.65 8.96
N ALA A 107 -20.74 13.27 8.13
CA ALA A 107 -20.33 14.66 8.33
C ALA A 107 -21.50 15.65 8.14
N LEU A 108 -22.38 15.40 7.19
CA LEU A 108 -23.57 16.22 6.96
C LEU A 108 -24.56 16.11 8.15
N ASP A 109 -24.79 14.90 8.64
CA ASP A 109 -25.65 14.66 9.80
C ASP A 109 -25.13 15.40 11.05
N LEU A 110 -23.82 15.35 11.30
CA LEU A 110 -23.18 16.09 12.38
C LEU A 110 -23.32 17.62 12.22
N LEU A 111 -23.16 18.13 11.01
CA LEU A 111 -23.35 19.56 10.74
C LEU A 111 -24.80 20.00 10.98
N GLU A 112 -25.74 19.17 10.62
CA GLU A 112 -27.16 19.44 10.84
C GLU A 112 -27.50 19.41 12.33
N GLU A 113 -26.96 18.47 13.07
CA GLU A 113 -27.11 18.40 14.53
C GLU A 113 -26.53 19.66 15.21
N ILE A 114 -25.36 20.12 14.81
CA ILE A 114 -24.73 21.34 15.34
C ILE A 114 -25.59 22.56 15.02
N LYS A 115 -26.09 22.68 13.79
CA LYS A 115 -26.96 23.79 13.39
C LYS A 115 -28.24 23.80 14.23
N ASN A 116 -28.85 22.66 14.48
CA ASN A 116 -30.06 22.55 15.30
C ASN A 116 -29.78 22.93 16.76
N ARG A 117 -28.60 22.62 17.30
CA ARG A 117 -28.18 22.99 18.66
C ARG A 117 -27.90 24.50 18.80
N LEU A 118 -27.24 25.10 17.83
CA LEU A 118 -26.86 26.51 17.84
C LEU A 118 -28.04 27.46 17.44
N GLY A 119 -29.04 26.94 16.75
CA GLY A 119 -30.22 27.70 16.32
C GLY A 119 -30.04 28.33 14.94
N PRO A 120 -31.12 28.92 14.40
CA PRO A 120 -31.19 29.39 13.01
C PRO A 120 -30.34 30.62 12.69
N THR A 121 -29.80 31.30 13.70
CA THR A 121 -28.92 32.49 13.56
C THR A 121 -27.43 32.16 13.67
N ALA A 122 -27.07 30.87 13.77
CA ALA A 122 -25.68 30.45 13.90
C ALA A 122 -24.87 30.82 12.65
N THR A 123 -23.72 31.42 12.89
CA THR A 123 -22.74 31.72 11.83
C THR A 123 -21.81 30.54 11.56
N GLU A 124 -21.12 30.54 10.41
CA GLU A 124 -20.11 29.53 10.11
C GLU A 124 -19.00 29.48 11.18
N ALA A 125 -18.67 30.64 11.78
CA ALA A 125 -17.68 30.71 12.84
C ALA A 125 -18.14 30.00 14.13
N ASP A 126 -19.43 30.06 14.44
CA ASP A 126 -19.99 29.35 15.61
C ASP A 126 -19.97 27.85 15.42
N ILE A 127 -20.31 27.38 14.23
CA ILE A 127 -20.23 25.96 13.87
C ILE A 127 -18.79 25.45 13.96
N PHE A 128 -17.83 26.23 13.44
CA PHE A 128 -16.42 25.86 13.49
C PHE A 128 -15.88 25.80 14.91
N ASN A 129 -16.28 26.74 15.77
CA ASN A 129 -15.89 26.76 17.18
C ASN A 129 -16.44 25.55 17.94
N GLU A 130 -17.67 25.11 17.65
CA GLU A 130 -18.29 23.97 18.30
C GLU A 130 -17.60 22.64 17.86
N LEU A 131 -17.29 22.49 16.59
CA LEU A 131 -16.49 21.37 16.08
C LEU A 131 -15.12 21.28 16.76
N ARG A 132 -14.48 22.43 17.04
CA ARG A 132 -13.16 22.50 17.68
C ARG A 132 -13.18 22.13 19.16
N ARG A 133 -14.31 22.29 19.84
CA ARG A 133 -14.47 21.94 21.27
C ARG A 133 -14.55 20.44 21.50
N GLY A 134 -14.85 19.64 20.46
CA GLY A 134 -14.76 18.19 20.53
C GLY A 134 -15.73 17.50 21.50
N HIS A 135 -16.89 18.08 21.72
CA HIS A 135 -17.95 17.52 22.57
C HIS A 135 -18.87 16.58 21.76
N PHE A 136 -18.28 15.57 21.11
CA PHE A 136 -19.02 14.51 20.40
C PHE A 136 -18.64 13.14 20.91
#